data_dad54f5054ed59a90fd20e9e22fde22b
#
_entry.id   dad54f5054ed59a90fd20e9e22fde22b
#
_cell.length_a   1.000
_cell.length_b   1.000
_cell.length_c   1.000
_cell.angle_alpha   90.00
_cell.angle_beta   90.00
_cell.angle_gamma   90.00
#
_symmetry.space_group_name_H-M   'P 1'
#
loop_
_entity.id
_entity.type
_entity.pdbx_description
1 polymer ?
#
loop_
_entity_poly.entity_id
_entity_poly.type
_entity_poly.pdbx_seq_one_letter_code
_entity_poly.pdbx_strand_id
1 'polypeptide(L)'
;MKIKIIKDSTVTEAEITVKCAAVDENLKRLLDELEHNNAKLTGRIDDKTFLISAEMIYYLESVDEKTFIYSQNKVYETDYKLYQTEQLLPQSDFVRISKNCILNISKLTSVKPLLNGKMEVHMNNGEVQIVNRHYLKDFK
;
A
#
# COMPACT_ATOMS: atom_id res chain seq x y z
N MET A 1 27.83 -2.11 -1.79
CA MET A 1 26.85 -2.83 -2.63
C MET A 1 27.05 -2.45 -4.10
N LYS A 2 27.06 -3.42 -4.97
CA LYS A 2 27.14 -3.18 -6.42
C LYS A 2 25.77 -3.51 -7.05
N ILE A 3 25.34 -2.70 -7.99
CA ILE A 3 24.14 -2.99 -8.78
C ILE A 3 24.57 -3.19 -10.21
N LYS A 4 24.19 -4.34 -10.77
CA LYS A 4 24.48 -4.70 -12.16
C LYS A 4 23.16 -5.02 -12.86
N ILE A 5 22.91 -4.38 -13.99
CA ILE A 5 21.72 -4.60 -14.78
C ILE A 5 22.10 -5.40 -16.04
N ILE A 6 21.46 -6.54 -16.23
CA ILE A 6 21.64 -7.38 -17.41
C ILE A 6 20.35 -7.36 -18.21
N LYS A 7 20.41 -6.84 -19.43
CA LYS A 7 19.25 -6.80 -20.33
C LYS A 7 19.27 -8.05 -21.21
N ASP A 8 18.18 -8.80 -21.19
CA ASP A 8 18.04 -10.04 -21.94
C ASP A 8 16.62 -10.10 -22.50
N SER A 9 16.51 -10.01 -23.83
CA SER A 9 15.21 -9.96 -24.51
C SER A 9 14.41 -11.27 -24.42
N THR A 10 15.06 -12.37 -24.00
CA THR A 10 14.38 -13.66 -23.83
C THR A 10 13.66 -13.78 -22.48
N VAL A 11 13.93 -12.87 -21.54
CA VAL A 11 13.31 -12.88 -20.22
C VAL A 11 11.92 -12.28 -20.31
N THR A 12 10.90 -13.04 -19.89
CA THR A 12 9.50 -12.61 -19.93
C THR A 12 9.08 -11.90 -18.66
N GLU A 13 9.72 -12.22 -17.54
CA GLU A 13 9.43 -11.60 -16.24
C GLU A 13 10.75 -11.13 -15.62
N ALA A 14 10.80 -9.89 -15.19
CA ALA A 14 12.00 -9.35 -14.54
C ALA A 14 12.31 -10.12 -13.26
N GLU A 15 13.58 -10.46 -13.07
CA GLU A 15 14.03 -11.13 -11.85
C GLU A 15 15.19 -10.37 -11.21
N ILE A 16 15.28 -10.47 -9.90
CA ILE A 16 16.36 -9.87 -9.12
C ILE A 16 17.08 -11.00 -8.40
N THR A 17 18.37 -11.14 -8.66
CA THR A 17 19.23 -12.12 -7.99
C THR A 17 20.24 -11.38 -7.13
N VAL A 18 20.34 -11.79 -5.86
CA VAL A 18 21.27 -11.17 -4.91
C VAL A 18 22.38 -12.17 -4.59
N LYS A 19 23.63 -11.77 -4.87
CA LYS A 19 24.80 -12.55 -4.46
C LYS A 19 25.43 -11.90 -3.25
N CYS A 20 25.59 -12.66 -2.19
CA CYS A 20 26.15 -12.18 -0.93
C CYS A 20 26.82 -13.33 -0.19
N ALA A 21 27.77 -12.98 0.68
CA ALA A 21 28.40 -13.96 1.57
C ALA A 21 27.44 -14.39 2.68
N ALA A 22 26.63 -13.44 3.17
CA ALA A 22 25.61 -13.70 4.19
C ALA A 22 24.54 -12.61 4.12
N VAL A 23 23.32 -12.95 4.52
CA VAL A 23 22.20 -11.99 4.56
C VAL A 23 22.28 -11.24 5.90
N ASP A 24 22.67 -9.97 5.87
CA ASP A 24 22.68 -9.11 7.05
C ASP A 24 21.32 -8.41 7.22
N GLU A 25 21.17 -7.62 8.28
CA GLU A 25 19.91 -6.93 8.58
C GLU A 25 19.51 -5.94 7.49
N ASN A 26 20.47 -5.23 6.90
CA ASN A 26 20.19 -4.25 5.85
C ASN A 26 19.71 -4.94 4.58
N LEU A 27 20.35 -6.04 4.20
CA LEU A 27 19.97 -6.81 3.03
C LEU A 27 18.61 -7.47 3.22
N LYS A 28 18.37 -8.01 4.41
CA LYS A 28 17.08 -8.61 4.75
C LYS A 28 15.95 -7.60 4.62
N ARG A 29 16.16 -6.38 5.11
CA ARG A 29 15.16 -5.30 5.00
C ARG A 29 14.85 -4.95 3.56
N LEU A 30 15.89 -4.88 2.71
CA LEU A 30 15.72 -4.60 1.29
C LEU A 30 14.92 -5.71 0.59
N LEU A 31 15.24 -6.97 0.89
CA LEU A 31 14.54 -8.12 0.32
C LEU A 31 13.07 -8.14 0.76
N ASP A 32 12.79 -7.82 2.02
CA ASP A 32 11.42 -7.74 2.51
C ASP A 32 10.62 -6.67 1.77
N GLU A 33 11.21 -5.51 1.51
CA GLU A 33 10.57 -4.46 0.72
C GLU A 33 10.25 -4.92 -0.70
N LEU A 34 11.16 -5.61 -1.35
CA LEU A 34 10.95 -6.12 -2.70
C LEU A 34 9.84 -7.16 -2.75
N GLU A 35 9.76 -8.04 -1.76
CA GLU A 35 8.69 -9.03 -1.67
C GLU A 35 7.34 -8.37 -1.43
N HIS A 36 7.28 -7.38 -0.54
CA HIS A 36 6.04 -6.67 -0.22
C HIS A 36 5.51 -5.86 -1.40
N ASN A 37 6.38 -5.34 -2.27
CA ASN A 37 5.94 -4.62 -3.46
C ASN A 37 5.22 -5.50 -4.48
N ASN A 38 5.30 -6.81 -4.32
CA ASN A 38 4.56 -7.77 -5.14
C ASN A 38 3.24 -8.20 -4.51
N ALA A 39 2.87 -7.65 -3.35
CA ALA A 39 1.61 -7.97 -2.70
C ALA A 39 0.42 -7.58 -3.58
N LYS A 40 -0.59 -8.45 -3.64
CA LYS A 40 -1.79 -8.25 -4.43
C LYS A 40 -3.02 -8.63 -3.64
N LEU A 41 -4.10 -7.93 -3.88
CA LEU A 41 -5.42 -8.24 -3.33
C LEU A 41 -6.37 -8.53 -4.46
N THR A 42 -7.41 -9.32 -4.19
CA THR A 42 -8.50 -9.50 -5.14
C THR A 42 -9.65 -8.56 -4.80
N GLY A 43 -10.28 -8.02 -5.82
CA GLY A 43 -11.43 -7.16 -5.68
C GLY A 43 -12.37 -7.32 -6.87
N ARG A 44 -13.62 -6.91 -6.69
CA ARG A 44 -14.65 -7.06 -7.72
C ARG A 44 -15.21 -5.73 -8.14
N ILE A 45 -15.49 -5.63 -9.43
CA ILE A 45 -16.37 -4.61 -9.99
C ILE A 45 -17.44 -5.39 -10.74
N ASP A 46 -18.70 -5.23 -10.32
CA ASP A 46 -19.83 -6.03 -10.81
C ASP A 46 -19.55 -7.52 -10.61
N ASP A 47 -19.54 -8.32 -11.66
CA ASP A 47 -19.29 -9.77 -11.59
C ASP A 47 -17.86 -10.15 -11.98
N LYS A 48 -16.98 -9.17 -12.19
CA LYS A 48 -15.60 -9.42 -12.57
C LYS A 48 -14.68 -9.31 -11.36
N THR A 49 -13.76 -10.26 -11.23
CA THR A 49 -12.73 -10.27 -10.20
C THR A 49 -11.41 -9.80 -10.80
N PHE A 50 -10.78 -8.86 -10.11
CA PHE A 50 -9.50 -8.27 -10.52
C PHE A 50 -8.43 -8.58 -9.50
N LEU A 51 -7.21 -8.73 -9.97
CA LEU A 51 -6.03 -8.83 -9.12
C LEU A 51 -5.39 -7.44 -9.06
N ILE A 52 -5.32 -6.87 -7.86
CA ILE A 52 -4.92 -5.49 -7.66
C ILE A 52 -3.58 -5.44 -6.94
N SER A 53 -2.56 -4.87 -7.59
CA SER A 53 -1.25 -4.69 -6.98
C SER A 53 -1.32 -3.63 -5.89
N ALA A 54 -0.57 -3.83 -4.80
CA ALA A 54 -0.52 -2.88 -3.69
C ALA A 54 -0.18 -1.46 -4.16
N GLU A 55 0.73 -1.34 -5.13
CA GLU A 55 1.14 -0.03 -5.66
C GLU A 55 0.01 0.74 -6.35
N MET A 56 -1.05 0.05 -6.77
CA MET A 56 -2.22 0.68 -7.40
C MET A 56 -3.25 1.17 -6.39
N ILE A 57 -3.12 0.77 -5.13
CA ILE A 57 -4.10 1.06 -4.10
C ILE A 57 -3.81 2.41 -3.46
N TYR A 58 -4.82 3.28 -3.42
CA TYR A 58 -4.74 4.58 -2.76
C TYR A 58 -5.17 4.48 -1.30
N TYR A 59 -6.30 3.85 -1.05
CA TYR A 59 -6.76 3.59 0.31
C TYR A 59 -7.81 2.48 0.30
N LEU A 60 -8.08 1.94 1.48
CA LEU A 60 -9.12 0.95 1.71
C LEU A 60 -10.06 1.49 2.78
N GLU A 61 -11.34 1.28 2.59
CA GLU A 61 -12.36 1.77 3.50
C GLU A 61 -13.42 0.70 3.76
N SER A 62 -13.84 0.60 5.01
CA SER A 62 -14.93 -0.28 5.41
C SER A 62 -16.20 0.57 5.61
N VAL A 63 -17.26 0.22 4.89
CA VAL A 63 -18.56 0.89 4.96
C VAL A 63 -19.64 -0.18 5.03
N ASP A 64 -20.50 -0.14 6.05
CA ASP A 64 -21.61 -1.08 6.23
C ASP A 64 -21.15 -2.55 6.12
N GLU A 65 -20.08 -2.89 6.83
CA GLU A 65 -19.49 -4.22 6.89
C GLU A 65 -18.88 -4.71 5.57
N LYS A 66 -18.81 -3.84 4.57
CA LYS A 66 -18.15 -4.14 3.30
C LYS A 66 -16.84 -3.38 3.22
N THR A 67 -15.85 -3.98 2.57
CA THR A 67 -14.55 -3.37 2.36
C THR A 67 -14.36 -3.02 0.90
N PHE A 68 -13.90 -1.79 0.66
CA PHE A 68 -13.66 -1.28 -0.69
C PHE A 68 -12.20 -0.89 -0.85
N ILE A 69 -11.67 -1.18 -2.04
CA ILE A 69 -10.31 -0.83 -2.44
C ILE A 69 -10.43 0.31 -3.46
N TYR A 70 -9.79 1.44 -3.16
CA TYR A 70 -9.81 2.62 -4.03
C TYR A 70 -8.47 2.74 -4.74
N SER A 71 -8.52 2.72 -6.07
CA SER A 71 -7.37 3.00 -6.92
C SER A 71 -7.49 4.43 -7.46
N GLN A 72 -6.66 4.80 -8.43
CA GLN A 72 -6.66 6.17 -8.96
C GLN A 72 -8.04 6.61 -9.46
N ASN A 73 -8.76 5.72 -10.14
CA ASN A 73 -10.04 6.04 -10.76
C ASN A 73 -11.07 4.91 -10.68
N LYS A 74 -10.80 3.86 -9.92
CA LYS A 74 -11.70 2.72 -9.78
C LYS A 74 -11.90 2.35 -8.32
N VAL A 75 -13.05 1.77 -8.02
CA VAL A 75 -13.39 1.26 -6.70
C VAL A 75 -13.76 -0.21 -6.83
N TYR A 76 -13.12 -1.05 -6.04
CA TYR A 76 -13.38 -2.49 -6.01
C TYR A 76 -13.97 -2.88 -4.67
N GLU A 77 -14.91 -3.81 -4.67
CA GLU A 77 -15.36 -4.43 -3.43
C GLU A 77 -14.51 -5.67 -3.18
N THR A 78 -14.10 -5.91 -1.94
CA THR A 78 -13.30 -7.08 -1.58
C THR A 78 -13.92 -7.82 -0.41
N ASP A 79 -13.64 -9.12 -0.31
CA ASP A 79 -14.09 -9.96 0.80
C ASP A 79 -13.15 -9.88 2.00
N TYR A 80 -11.97 -9.28 1.84
CA TYR A 80 -11.05 -9.10 2.96
C TYR A 80 -11.62 -8.08 3.96
N LYS A 81 -11.41 -8.35 5.24
CA LYS A 81 -11.64 -7.36 6.29
C LYS A 81 -10.39 -6.46 6.38
N LEU A 82 -10.56 -5.24 6.92
CA LEU A 82 -9.42 -4.32 7.01
C LEU A 82 -8.23 -4.91 7.76
N TYR A 83 -8.47 -5.63 8.86
CA TYR A 83 -7.37 -6.23 9.62
C TYR A 83 -6.62 -7.28 8.80
N GLN A 84 -7.31 -7.97 7.89
CA GLN A 84 -6.67 -8.93 6.99
C GLN A 84 -5.79 -8.21 5.97
N THR A 85 -6.26 -7.10 5.42
CA THR A 85 -5.48 -6.31 4.46
C THR A 85 -4.25 -5.71 5.11
N GLU A 86 -4.32 -5.34 6.38
CA GLU A 86 -3.14 -4.84 7.11
C GLU A 86 -2.02 -5.88 7.18
N GLN A 87 -2.38 -7.17 7.26
CA GLN A 87 -1.38 -8.24 7.30
C GLN A 87 -0.81 -8.57 5.91
N LEU A 88 -1.60 -8.37 4.86
CA LEU A 88 -1.23 -8.71 3.50
C LEU A 88 -0.48 -7.60 2.77
N LEU A 89 -0.70 -6.35 3.14
CA LEU A 89 -0.10 -5.18 2.49
C LEU A 89 1.17 -4.74 3.22
N PRO A 90 2.11 -4.09 2.51
CA PRO A 90 3.33 -3.59 3.14
C PRO A 90 3.04 -2.57 4.23
N GLN A 91 3.42 -2.87 5.45
CA GLN A 91 3.18 -1.99 6.60
C GLN A 91 3.96 -0.68 6.54
N SER A 92 5.04 -0.65 5.75
CA SER A 92 5.80 0.57 5.52
C SER A 92 5.02 1.61 4.72
N ASP A 93 4.05 1.18 3.90
CA ASP A 93 3.29 2.06 3.01
C ASP A 93 1.83 2.23 3.42
N PHE A 94 1.25 1.23 4.08
CA PHE A 94 -0.17 1.23 4.42
C PHE A 94 -0.37 1.44 5.90
N VAL A 95 -1.05 2.53 6.25
CA VAL A 95 -1.22 2.98 7.64
C VAL A 95 -2.69 3.22 7.93
N ARG A 96 -3.15 2.72 9.08
CA ARG A 96 -4.51 2.98 9.55
C ARG A 96 -4.64 4.45 9.92
N ILE A 97 -5.62 5.14 9.36
CA ILE A 97 -5.87 6.57 9.63
C ILE A 97 -7.16 6.82 10.39
N SER A 98 -8.03 5.82 10.45
CA SER A 98 -9.25 5.85 11.25
C SER A 98 -9.70 4.42 11.50
N LYS A 99 -10.76 4.25 12.25
CA LYS A 99 -11.31 2.92 12.54
C LYS A 99 -11.62 2.15 11.25
N ASN A 100 -12.05 2.85 10.21
CA ASN A 100 -12.57 2.24 8.98
C ASN A 100 -11.75 2.54 7.74
N CYS A 101 -10.54 3.07 7.87
CA CYS A 101 -9.75 3.46 6.69
C CYS A 101 -8.26 3.18 6.87
N ILE A 102 -7.66 2.61 5.84
CA ILE A 102 -6.21 2.38 5.72
C ILE A 102 -5.73 3.14 4.50
N LEU A 103 -4.68 3.94 4.65
CA LEU A 103 -4.18 4.83 3.62
C LEU A 103 -2.81 4.36 3.12
N ASN A 104 -2.59 4.45 1.81
CA ASN A 104 -1.27 4.24 1.22
C ASN A 104 -0.51 5.57 1.25
N ILE A 105 0.47 5.68 2.15
CA ILE A 105 1.21 6.94 2.31
C ILE A 105 2.11 7.26 1.12
N SER A 106 2.44 6.28 0.29
CA SER A 106 3.22 6.53 -0.94
C SER A 106 2.44 7.34 -1.97
N LYS A 107 1.13 7.48 -1.81
CA LYS A 107 0.26 8.25 -2.71
C LYS A 107 -0.02 9.66 -2.21
N LEU A 108 0.59 10.06 -1.10
CA LEU A 108 0.40 11.41 -0.54
C LEU A 108 1.23 12.45 -1.30
N THR A 109 0.67 13.64 -1.47
CA THR A 109 1.40 14.80 -1.99
C THR A 109 1.69 15.82 -0.92
N SER A 110 0.80 15.96 0.07
CA SER A 110 0.97 16.94 1.14
C SER A 110 0.11 16.59 2.34
N VAL A 111 0.47 17.16 3.49
CA VAL A 111 -0.29 17.02 4.73
C VAL A 111 -0.46 18.41 5.36
N LYS A 112 -1.57 18.59 6.09
CA LYS A 112 -1.88 19.85 6.75
C LYS A 112 -2.43 19.57 8.14
N PRO A 113 -1.78 20.04 9.21
CA PRO A 113 -2.31 19.90 10.56
C PRO A 113 -3.61 20.68 10.72
N LEU A 114 -4.56 20.13 11.48
CA LEU A 114 -5.82 20.77 11.82
C LEU A 114 -5.85 21.13 13.29
N LEU A 115 -6.71 22.10 13.66
CA LEU A 115 -6.76 22.66 15.01
C LEU A 115 -7.13 21.65 16.10
N ASN A 116 -7.90 20.62 15.76
CA ASN A 116 -8.42 19.66 16.74
C ASN A 116 -7.52 18.42 16.90
N GLY A 117 -6.24 18.51 16.54
CA GLY A 117 -5.29 17.40 16.63
C GLY A 117 -5.39 16.39 15.52
N LYS A 118 -6.22 16.64 14.52
CA LYS A 118 -6.31 15.82 13.33
C LYS A 118 -5.36 16.32 12.25
N MET A 119 -5.19 15.53 11.20
CA MET A 119 -4.35 15.90 10.06
C MET A 119 -5.13 15.69 8.77
N GLU A 120 -5.09 16.69 7.90
CA GLU A 120 -5.65 16.57 6.55
C GLU A 120 -4.55 16.12 5.60
N VAL A 121 -4.79 15.06 4.84
CA VAL A 121 -3.82 14.51 3.90
C VAL A 121 -4.36 14.61 2.49
N HIS A 122 -3.53 15.04 1.57
CA HIS A 122 -3.86 15.21 0.16
C HIS A 122 -3.16 14.15 -0.65
N MET A 123 -3.93 13.47 -1.49
CA MET A 123 -3.42 12.38 -2.32
C MET A 123 -3.16 12.87 -3.74
N ASN A 124 -2.32 12.15 -4.48
CA ASN A 124 -1.92 12.59 -5.81
C ASN A 124 -3.03 12.50 -6.87
N ASN A 125 -4.17 11.88 -6.54
CA ASN A 125 -5.36 11.87 -7.41
C ASN A 125 -6.35 12.99 -7.08
N GLY A 126 -5.99 13.91 -6.18
CA GLY A 126 -6.84 15.02 -5.78
C GLY A 126 -7.76 14.76 -4.60
N GLU A 127 -7.81 13.54 -4.11
CA GLU A 127 -8.63 13.21 -2.95
C GLU A 127 -8.01 13.70 -1.65
N VAL A 128 -8.85 13.94 -0.66
CA VAL A 128 -8.46 14.42 0.68
C VAL A 128 -9.01 13.45 1.71
N GLN A 129 -8.18 13.06 2.67
CA GLN A 129 -8.57 12.21 3.79
C GLN A 129 -8.17 12.88 5.11
N ILE A 130 -8.84 12.48 6.19
CA ILE A 130 -8.56 13.00 7.52
C ILE A 130 -8.01 11.89 8.39
N VAL A 131 -6.82 12.13 8.96
CA VAL A 131 -6.21 11.21 9.92
C VAL A 131 -6.67 11.59 11.32
N ASN A 132 -7.34 10.67 12.00
CA ASN A 132 -7.78 10.87 13.38
C ASN A 132 -6.55 10.90 14.30
N ARG A 133 -6.62 11.76 15.33
CA ARG A 133 -5.47 11.96 16.23
C ARG A 133 -4.99 10.67 16.92
N HIS A 134 -5.87 9.69 17.14
CA HIS A 134 -5.49 8.41 17.73
C HIS A 134 -4.54 7.60 16.84
N TYR A 135 -4.53 7.89 15.54
CA TYR A 135 -3.73 7.19 14.55
C TYR A 135 -2.53 7.99 14.06
N LEU A 136 -2.34 9.22 14.54
CA LEU A 136 -1.24 10.08 14.07
C LEU A 136 0.15 9.54 14.42
N LYS A 137 0.29 8.85 15.53
CA LYS A 137 1.57 8.30 15.97
C LYS A 137 2.14 7.28 14.98
N ASP A 138 1.27 6.57 14.27
CA ASP A 138 1.67 5.55 13.30
C ASP A 138 1.82 6.14 11.90
N PHE A 139 1.42 7.39 11.74
CA PHE A 139 1.36 8.03 10.43
C PHE A 139 2.67 8.70 10.01
N LYS A 140 3.55 8.96 10.89
CA LYS A 140 4.77 9.73 10.59
C LYS A 140 5.67 9.06 9.55
#